data_bbaa7855d769a06d5bf5614f8106d96d
#
_entry.id   bbaa7855d769a06d5bf5614f8106d96d
#
_cell.length_a   1.000
_cell.length_b   1.000
_cell.length_c   1.000
_cell.angle_alpha   90.00
_cell.angle_beta   90.00
_cell.angle_gamma   90.00
#
_symmetry.space_group_name_H-M   'P 1'
#
loop_
_entity.id
_entity.type
_entity.pdbx_description
1 polymer ?
#
loop_
_entity_poly.entity_id
_entity_poly.type
_entity_poly.pdbx_seq_one_letter_code
_entity_poly.pdbx_strand_id
1 'polypeptide(L)'
;MKRTPARAMTLMMVLFLSACASKPVEPAWRANAASALDSFTDAYLKGDSAIAATDFSRARAETASTGRADLVAHAELVRCAVLAASLELGECAGFTPLAQDATPSERTYAAYLAGKWQGLDMALLPEQHRAIAGGSGILTGMAEPLSQLVAAGAMLAAGRIAPSDIVTAIDTASAQGWRRPLLMWLGVAAQRARSAGDTAALARIERRIALASAR
;
A
#
# COMPACT_ATOMS: atom_id res chain seq x y z
N MET A 1 -80.61 -34.52 -26.21
CA MET A 1 -80.33 -34.44 -24.80
C MET A 1 -78.87 -34.84 -24.59
N LYS A 2 -77.94 -33.84 -24.46
CA LYS A 2 -76.56 -34.10 -23.98
C LYS A 2 -76.13 -32.86 -23.24
N ARG A 3 -75.93 -32.96 -21.93
CA ARG A 3 -75.43 -31.91 -21.06
C ARG A 3 -73.92 -31.95 -21.07
N THR A 4 -73.25 -30.83 -21.42
CA THR A 4 -71.84 -30.64 -21.27
C THR A 4 -71.55 -29.92 -19.95
N PRO A 5 -70.63 -30.41 -19.08
CA PRO A 5 -70.26 -29.71 -17.86
C PRO A 5 -69.22 -28.63 -18.16
N ALA A 6 -69.49 -27.42 -17.63
CA ALA A 6 -68.57 -26.31 -17.64
C ALA A 6 -67.31 -26.63 -16.82
N ARG A 7 -66.16 -26.57 -17.45
CA ARG A 7 -64.85 -26.62 -16.75
C ARG A 7 -64.55 -25.24 -16.22
N ALA A 8 -64.65 -25.09 -14.89
CA ALA A 8 -64.10 -23.96 -14.18
C ALA A 8 -62.57 -23.98 -14.27
N MET A 9 -61.99 -23.08 -15.04
CA MET A 9 -60.55 -22.83 -15.13
C MET A 9 -60.14 -21.88 -14.02
N THR A 10 -59.69 -22.44 -12.92
CA THR A 10 -59.15 -21.68 -11.77
C THR A 10 -57.78 -21.13 -12.21
N LEU A 11 -57.73 -19.83 -12.50
CA LEU A 11 -56.51 -19.09 -12.81
C LEU A 11 -55.73 -18.88 -11.52
N MET A 12 -54.74 -19.72 -11.25
CA MET A 12 -53.83 -19.58 -10.11
C MET A 12 -52.80 -18.51 -10.45
N MET A 13 -53.10 -17.29 -10.01
CA MET A 13 -52.20 -16.14 -10.12
C MET A 13 -51.04 -16.28 -9.10
N VAL A 14 -49.94 -16.83 -9.55
CA VAL A 14 -48.70 -16.89 -8.77
C VAL A 14 -48.10 -15.49 -8.74
N LEU A 15 -48.26 -14.77 -7.63
CA LEU A 15 -47.50 -13.55 -7.34
C LEU A 15 -46.03 -13.92 -7.11
N PHE A 16 -45.19 -13.71 -8.12
CA PHE A 16 -43.75 -13.65 -7.93
C PHE A 16 -43.43 -12.36 -7.15
N LEU A 17 -43.33 -12.46 -5.85
CA LEU A 17 -42.63 -11.48 -5.02
C LEU A 17 -41.16 -11.54 -5.41
N SER A 18 -40.76 -10.72 -6.37
CA SER A 18 -39.36 -10.41 -6.65
C SER A 18 -38.84 -9.67 -5.43
N ALA A 19 -38.31 -10.41 -4.44
CA ALA A 19 -37.51 -9.84 -3.38
C ALA A 19 -36.26 -9.28 -4.06
N CYS A 20 -36.26 -7.97 -4.34
CA CYS A 20 -35.02 -7.24 -4.61
C CYS A 20 -34.17 -7.36 -3.35
N ALA A 21 -33.29 -8.36 -3.33
CA ALA A 21 -32.20 -8.45 -2.35
C ALA A 21 -31.28 -7.25 -2.67
N SER A 22 -31.62 -6.08 -2.13
CA SER A 22 -30.71 -4.94 -2.11
C SER A 22 -29.47 -5.40 -1.39
N LYS A 23 -28.31 -5.39 -2.09
CA LYS A 23 -27.01 -5.62 -1.46
C LYS A 23 -26.93 -4.67 -0.25
N PRO A 24 -26.42 -5.14 0.90
CA PRO A 24 -26.22 -4.26 2.06
C PRO A 24 -25.48 -3.01 1.60
N VAL A 25 -26.02 -1.85 1.87
CA VAL A 25 -25.35 -0.58 1.55
C VAL A 25 -24.03 -0.56 2.34
N GLU A 26 -22.91 -0.46 1.63
CA GLU A 26 -21.61 -0.39 2.29
C GLU A 26 -21.57 0.87 3.18
N PRO A 27 -21.11 0.75 4.44
CA PRO A 27 -21.05 1.90 5.33
C PRO A 27 -20.15 3.00 4.77
N ALA A 28 -20.62 4.25 4.79
CA ALA A 28 -19.94 5.40 4.18
C ALA A 28 -18.49 5.58 4.69
N TRP A 29 -18.24 5.30 5.99
CA TRP A 29 -16.90 5.40 6.55
C TRP A 29 -15.85 4.57 5.79
N ARG A 30 -16.24 3.39 5.24
CA ARG A 30 -15.31 2.51 4.53
C ARG A 30 -14.84 3.13 3.22
N ALA A 31 -15.76 3.62 2.41
CA ALA A 31 -15.46 4.31 1.16
C ALA A 31 -14.65 5.60 1.43
N ASN A 32 -15.04 6.35 2.47
CA ASN A 32 -14.35 7.56 2.86
C ASN A 32 -12.91 7.28 3.32
N ALA A 33 -12.70 6.27 4.17
CA ALA A 33 -11.38 5.87 4.64
C ALA A 33 -10.47 5.41 3.49
N ALA A 34 -11.00 4.56 2.59
CA ALA A 34 -10.25 4.10 1.41
C ALA A 34 -9.84 5.27 0.52
N SER A 35 -10.79 6.14 0.15
CA SER A 35 -10.51 7.33 -0.67
C SER A 35 -9.48 8.27 -0.01
N ALA A 36 -9.55 8.42 1.32
CA ALA A 36 -8.62 9.26 2.06
C ALA A 36 -7.21 8.63 2.13
N LEU A 37 -7.09 7.30 2.23
CA LEU A 37 -5.80 6.59 2.14
C LEU A 37 -5.18 6.69 0.74
N ASP A 38 -6.00 6.60 -0.31
CA ASP A 38 -5.53 6.76 -1.69
C ASP A 38 -5.01 8.20 -1.91
N SER A 39 -5.77 9.20 -1.47
CA SER A 39 -5.38 10.62 -1.55
C SER A 39 -4.10 10.89 -0.74
N PHE A 40 -4.00 10.35 0.47
CA PHE A 40 -2.79 10.40 1.29
C PHE A 40 -1.59 9.84 0.53
N THR A 41 -1.73 8.65 -0.04
CA THR A 41 -0.66 7.95 -0.75
C THR A 41 -0.15 8.78 -1.92
N ASP A 42 -1.07 9.27 -2.76
CA ASP A 42 -0.73 10.10 -3.92
C ASP A 42 -0.04 11.41 -3.51
N ALA A 43 -0.62 12.16 -2.57
CA ALA A 43 -0.06 13.41 -2.09
C ALA A 43 1.32 13.21 -1.44
N TYR A 44 1.45 12.17 -0.61
CA TYR A 44 2.71 11.87 0.08
C TYR A 44 3.84 11.54 -0.91
N LEU A 45 3.58 10.65 -1.88
CA LEU A 45 4.58 10.25 -2.87
C LEU A 45 4.98 11.41 -3.81
N LYS A 46 4.04 12.30 -4.12
CA LYS A 46 4.31 13.54 -4.87
C LYS A 46 5.09 14.59 -4.06
N GLY A 47 5.12 14.49 -2.75
CA GLY A 47 5.83 15.37 -1.85
C GLY A 47 4.97 16.47 -1.22
N ASP A 48 3.64 16.40 -1.35
CA ASP A 48 2.69 17.37 -0.80
C ASP A 48 2.32 17.03 0.65
N SER A 49 3.28 17.28 1.56
CA SER A 49 3.21 16.84 2.96
C SER A 49 1.98 17.35 3.72
N ALA A 50 1.53 18.59 3.46
CA ALA A 50 0.37 19.17 4.13
C ALA A 50 -0.95 18.48 3.73
N ILE A 51 -1.11 18.21 2.43
CA ILE A 51 -2.26 17.48 1.90
C ILE A 51 -2.24 16.05 2.44
N ALA A 52 -1.10 15.37 2.34
CA ALA A 52 -0.93 14.01 2.86
C ALA A 52 -1.28 13.91 4.35
N ALA A 53 -0.82 14.83 5.19
CA ALA A 53 -1.14 14.83 6.61
C ALA A 53 -2.65 14.98 6.87
N THR A 54 -3.33 15.87 6.13
CA THR A 54 -4.77 16.10 6.23
C THR A 54 -5.56 14.85 5.81
N ASP A 55 -5.19 14.25 4.68
CA ASP A 55 -5.89 13.07 4.15
C ASP A 55 -5.68 11.86 5.04
N PHE A 56 -4.48 11.64 5.57
CA PHE A 56 -4.25 10.56 6.54
C PHE A 56 -5.05 10.78 7.84
N SER A 57 -5.10 12.01 8.34
CA SER A 57 -5.92 12.33 9.52
C SER A 57 -7.41 12.01 9.29
N ARG A 58 -7.92 12.29 8.09
CA ARG A 58 -9.30 11.96 7.69
C ARG A 58 -9.49 10.43 7.65
N ALA A 59 -8.60 9.68 6.99
CA ALA A 59 -8.68 8.23 6.92
C ALA A 59 -8.69 7.58 8.31
N ARG A 60 -7.81 8.07 9.19
CA ARG A 60 -7.73 7.61 10.58
C ARG A 60 -8.98 7.94 11.38
N ALA A 61 -9.58 9.12 11.19
CA ALA A 61 -10.83 9.52 11.85
C ALA A 61 -12.01 8.64 11.40
N GLU A 62 -12.13 8.35 10.10
CA GLU A 62 -13.16 7.48 9.54
C GLU A 62 -13.06 6.06 10.13
N THR A 63 -11.87 5.47 10.18
CA THR A 63 -11.67 4.15 10.80
C THR A 63 -11.91 4.17 12.31
N ALA A 64 -11.46 5.20 13.02
CA ALA A 64 -11.64 5.35 14.45
C ALA A 64 -13.10 5.56 14.87
N SER A 65 -13.95 6.16 13.99
CA SER A 65 -15.37 6.34 14.25
C SER A 65 -16.13 5.03 14.47
N THR A 66 -15.55 3.91 14.04
CA THR A 66 -16.11 2.56 14.23
C THR A 66 -15.85 1.98 15.63
N GLY A 67 -14.95 2.57 16.41
CA GLY A 67 -14.46 2.03 17.68
C GLY A 67 -13.58 0.77 17.52
N ARG A 68 -13.19 0.41 16.29
CA ARG A 68 -12.43 -0.79 15.97
C ARG A 68 -10.93 -0.49 15.85
N ALA A 69 -10.16 -0.89 16.86
CA ALA A 69 -8.72 -0.69 16.91
C ALA A 69 -7.97 -1.38 15.76
N ASP A 70 -8.45 -2.55 15.31
CA ASP A 70 -7.91 -3.29 14.17
C ASP A 70 -7.98 -2.49 12.86
N LEU A 71 -9.05 -1.75 12.61
CA LEU A 71 -9.18 -0.90 11.42
C LEU A 71 -8.24 0.30 11.47
N VAL A 72 -8.05 0.88 12.64
CA VAL A 72 -7.07 1.96 12.83
C VAL A 72 -5.65 1.43 12.65
N ALA A 73 -5.34 0.25 13.19
CA ALA A 73 -4.07 -0.44 13.00
C ALA A 73 -3.76 -0.66 11.51
N HIS A 74 -4.76 -1.11 10.75
CA HIS A 74 -4.63 -1.29 9.30
C HIS A 74 -4.29 0.03 8.59
N ALA A 75 -4.99 1.12 8.89
CA ALA A 75 -4.71 2.44 8.29
C ALA A 75 -3.29 2.93 8.61
N GLU A 76 -2.83 2.75 9.85
CA GLU A 76 -1.45 3.09 10.25
C GLU A 76 -0.42 2.21 9.54
N LEU A 77 -0.73 0.96 9.27
CA LEU A 77 0.15 0.05 8.54
C LEU A 77 0.27 0.42 7.06
N VAL A 78 -0.83 0.83 6.42
CA VAL A 78 -0.81 1.39 5.06
C VAL A 78 0.10 2.63 5.02
N ARG A 79 -0.06 3.55 5.97
CA ARG A 79 0.83 4.71 6.10
C ARG A 79 2.28 4.28 6.20
N CYS A 80 2.59 3.34 7.06
CA CYS A 80 3.94 2.84 7.27
C CYS A 80 4.57 2.28 5.98
N ALA A 81 3.79 1.55 5.18
CA ALA A 81 4.24 1.03 3.89
C ALA A 81 4.59 2.18 2.91
N VAL A 82 3.74 3.21 2.83
CA VAL A 82 3.98 4.39 1.98
C VAL A 82 5.22 5.16 2.43
N LEU A 83 5.46 5.28 3.74
CA LEU A 83 6.66 5.89 4.30
C LEU A 83 7.90 5.07 3.92
N ALA A 84 7.85 3.74 4.05
CA ALA A 84 8.96 2.85 3.70
C ALA A 84 9.34 2.95 2.20
N ALA A 85 8.37 3.13 1.30
CA ALA A 85 8.62 3.37 -0.12
C ALA A 85 9.49 4.62 -0.38
N SER A 86 9.42 5.60 0.53
CA SER A 86 10.21 6.84 0.51
C SER A 86 11.36 6.84 1.52
N LEU A 87 11.77 5.67 1.99
CA LEU A 87 12.90 5.47 2.91
C LEU A 87 12.74 6.17 4.29
N GLU A 88 11.53 6.50 4.71
CA GLU A 88 11.25 6.75 6.12
C GLU A 88 11.12 5.40 6.82
N LEU A 89 12.29 4.85 7.18
CA LEU A 89 12.44 3.48 7.68
C LEU A 89 12.40 3.44 9.21
N GLY A 90 12.03 2.29 9.75
CA GLY A 90 11.99 2.06 11.19
C GLY A 90 10.69 1.40 11.65
N GLU A 91 10.43 1.50 12.96
CA GLU A 91 9.18 0.98 13.51
C GLU A 91 8.00 1.87 13.15
N CYS A 92 6.87 1.23 12.88
CA CYS A 92 5.61 1.92 12.56
C CYS A 92 5.01 2.54 13.82
N ALA A 93 5.43 3.74 14.19
CA ALA A 93 5.08 4.37 15.48
C ALA A 93 3.56 4.45 15.72
N GLY A 94 2.75 4.69 14.68
CA GLY A 94 1.29 4.72 14.79
C GLY A 94 0.66 3.33 14.92
N PHE A 95 1.29 2.29 14.37
CA PHE A 95 0.84 0.91 14.45
C PHE A 95 1.23 0.25 15.79
N THR A 96 2.42 0.55 16.31
CA THR A 96 2.98 -0.13 17.50
C THR A 96 2.02 -0.19 18.69
N PRO A 97 1.34 0.89 19.12
CA PRO A 97 0.39 0.84 20.23
C PRO A 97 -0.87 0.03 19.94
N LEU A 98 -1.17 -0.24 18.68
CA LEU A 98 -2.35 -0.98 18.21
C LEU A 98 -2.03 -2.43 17.83
N ALA A 99 -0.76 -2.85 17.91
CA ALA A 99 -0.31 -4.15 17.43
C ALA A 99 -0.98 -5.34 18.13
N GLN A 100 -1.45 -5.18 19.37
CA GLN A 100 -2.18 -6.22 20.09
C GLN A 100 -3.55 -6.54 19.46
N ASP A 101 -4.18 -5.55 18.82
CA ASP A 101 -5.49 -5.69 18.17
C ASP A 101 -5.36 -6.08 16.69
N ALA A 102 -4.14 -6.05 16.15
CA ALA A 102 -3.84 -6.38 14.77
C ALA A 102 -3.80 -7.91 14.54
N THR A 103 -4.04 -8.32 13.32
CA THR A 103 -3.93 -9.73 12.89
C THR A 103 -2.47 -10.21 12.90
N PRO A 104 -2.21 -11.53 12.94
CA PRO A 104 -0.87 -12.07 12.75
C PRO A 104 -0.21 -11.60 11.43
N SER A 105 -0.97 -11.53 10.34
CA SER A 105 -0.48 -11.05 9.03
C SER A 105 -0.03 -9.58 9.08
N GLU A 106 -0.79 -8.72 9.75
CA GLU A 106 -0.43 -7.31 9.89
C GLU A 106 0.81 -7.11 10.77
N ARG A 107 0.93 -7.86 11.86
CA ARG A 107 2.16 -7.84 12.68
C ARG A 107 3.38 -8.33 11.89
N THR A 108 3.21 -9.38 11.09
CA THR A 108 4.27 -9.90 10.22
C THR A 108 4.66 -8.86 9.16
N TYR A 109 3.67 -8.17 8.57
CA TYR A 109 3.96 -7.13 7.59
C TYR A 109 4.65 -5.91 8.22
N ALA A 110 4.26 -5.50 9.42
CA ALA A 110 4.98 -4.45 10.15
C ALA A 110 6.45 -4.81 10.42
N ALA A 111 6.72 -6.06 10.82
CA ALA A 111 8.08 -6.57 11.00
C ALA A 111 8.88 -6.59 9.68
N TYR A 112 8.23 -6.98 8.58
CA TYR A 112 8.81 -6.94 7.23
C TYR A 112 9.22 -5.53 6.84
N LEU A 113 8.33 -4.53 7.00
CA LEU A 113 8.61 -3.12 6.70
C LEU A 113 9.77 -2.57 7.53
N ALA A 114 9.88 -2.99 8.79
CA ALA A 114 10.96 -2.60 9.69
C ALA A 114 12.30 -3.34 9.43
N GLY A 115 12.38 -4.19 8.41
CA GLY A 115 13.58 -4.98 8.09
C GLY A 115 13.86 -6.13 9.05
N LYS A 116 12.92 -6.48 9.94
CA LYS A 116 13.05 -7.59 10.92
C LYS A 116 12.65 -8.91 10.27
N TRP A 117 13.49 -9.43 9.37
CA TRP A 117 13.14 -10.58 8.53
C TRP A 117 13.53 -11.94 9.13
N GLN A 118 14.34 -11.97 10.19
CA GLN A 118 14.72 -13.21 10.84
C GLN A 118 13.51 -13.86 11.52
N GLY A 119 13.25 -15.12 11.19
CA GLY A 119 12.11 -15.87 11.74
C GLY A 119 10.73 -15.44 11.27
N LEU A 120 10.65 -14.64 10.19
CA LEU A 120 9.40 -14.14 9.64
C LEU A 120 8.64 -15.27 8.94
N ASP A 121 7.34 -15.43 9.25
CA ASP A 121 6.49 -16.36 8.52
C ASP A 121 6.07 -15.73 7.19
N MET A 122 6.71 -16.16 6.10
CA MET A 122 6.47 -15.65 4.75
C MET A 122 5.04 -15.90 4.27
N ALA A 123 4.35 -16.93 4.77
CA ALA A 123 2.97 -17.23 4.37
C ALA A 123 1.98 -16.16 4.85
N LEU A 124 2.32 -15.43 5.92
CA LEU A 124 1.52 -14.33 6.47
C LEU A 124 1.74 -13.00 5.75
N LEU A 125 2.77 -12.87 4.91
CA LEU A 125 2.98 -11.67 4.12
C LEU A 125 1.98 -11.56 2.96
N PRO A 126 1.66 -10.31 2.51
CA PRO A 126 0.99 -10.12 1.23
C PRO A 126 1.75 -10.84 0.11
N GLU A 127 1.01 -11.48 -0.80
CA GLU A 127 1.57 -12.41 -1.80
C GLU A 127 2.73 -11.80 -2.58
N GLN A 128 2.60 -10.55 -3.00
CA GLN A 128 3.60 -9.84 -3.80
C GLN A 128 4.95 -9.65 -3.08
N HIS A 129 5.00 -9.74 -1.74
CA HIS A 129 6.21 -9.56 -0.96
C HIS A 129 6.90 -10.88 -0.56
N ARG A 130 6.20 -12.02 -0.67
CA ARG A 130 6.70 -13.33 -0.21
C ARG A 130 8.01 -13.75 -0.87
N ALA A 131 8.07 -13.65 -2.20
CA ALA A 131 9.26 -14.02 -2.97
C ALA A 131 10.46 -13.12 -2.64
N ILE A 132 10.25 -11.82 -2.46
CA ILE A 132 11.28 -10.86 -2.06
C ILE A 132 11.82 -11.19 -0.66
N ALA A 133 10.95 -11.37 0.31
CA ALA A 133 11.33 -11.69 1.68
C ALA A 133 12.06 -13.04 1.77
N GLY A 134 11.63 -14.02 0.99
CA GLY A 134 12.28 -15.35 0.86
C GLY A 134 13.60 -15.35 0.08
N GLY A 135 13.99 -14.25 -0.56
CA GLY A 135 15.25 -14.12 -1.30
C GLY A 135 15.24 -14.73 -2.70
N SER A 136 14.09 -15.17 -3.21
CA SER A 136 13.93 -15.72 -4.57
C SER A 136 13.31 -14.73 -5.57
N GLY A 137 12.77 -13.61 -5.08
CA GLY A 137 12.12 -12.60 -5.91
C GLY A 137 13.08 -11.51 -6.38
N ILE A 138 12.68 -10.85 -7.47
CA ILE A 138 13.34 -9.66 -8.02
C ILE A 138 12.34 -8.52 -8.10
N LEU A 139 12.78 -7.28 -7.85
CA LEU A 139 11.88 -6.11 -7.86
C LEU A 139 11.20 -5.90 -9.21
N THR A 140 11.91 -6.10 -10.31
CA THR A 140 11.37 -5.96 -11.67
C THR A 140 10.25 -6.96 -12.02
N GLY A 141 10.10 -8.03 -11.24
CA GLY A 141 9.00 -8.98 -11.36
C GLY A 141 7.69 -8.55 -10.67
N MET A 142 7.73 -7.46 -9.91
CA MET A 142 6.53 -6.92 -9.24
C MET A 142 5.80 -5.96 -10.17
N ALA A 143 4.52 -6.24 -10.44
CA ALA A 143 3.73 -5.47 -11.39
C ALA A 143 3.23 -4.12 -10.82
N GLU A 144 3.02 -4.04 -9.50
CA GLU A 144 2.46 -2.85 -8.84
C GLU A 144 3.59 -1.94 -8.34
N PRO A 145 3.69 -0.68 -8.85
CA PRO A 145 4.82 0.21 -8.59
C PRO A 145 5.03 0.57 -7.10
N LEU A 146 3.95 0.78 -6.35
CA LEU A 146 4.07 1.10 -4.92
C LEU A 146 4.61 -0.10 -4.14
N SER A 147 4.09 -1.30 -4.39
CA SER A 147 4.59 -2.53 -3.77
C SER A 147 6.06 -2.77 -4.08
N GLN A 148 6.50 -2.42 -5.30
CA GLN A 148 7.91 -2.50 -5.70
C GLN A 148 8.80 -1.57 -4.86
N LEU A 149 8.37 -0.31 -4.66
CA LEU A 149 9.11 0.65 -3.81
C LEU A 149 9.06 0.28 -2.33
N VAL A 150 7.93 -0.22 -1.83
CA VAL A 150 7.79 -0.74 -0.47
C VAL A 150 8.76 -1.91 -0.24
N ALA A 151 8.82 -2.85 -1.18
CA ALA A 151 9.75 -3.97 -1.13
C ALA A 151 11.20 -3.50 -1.13
N ALA A 152 11.55 -2.54 -1.99
CA ALA A 152 12.89 -1.95 -2.02
C ALA A 152 13.25 -1.30 -0.68
N GLY A 153 12.33 -0.53 -0.08
CA GLY A 153 12.52 0.07 1.24
C GLY A 153 12.74 -0.97 2.34
N ALA A 154 11.92 -2.02 2.36
CA ALA A 154 12.07 -3.12 3.31
C ALA A 154 13.39 -3.91 3.10
N MET A 155 13.83 -4.12 1.84
CA MET A 155 15.13 -4.71 1.54
C MET A 155 16.28 -3.83 2.05
N LEU A 156 16.18 -2.51 1.89
CA LEU A 156 17.18 -1.58 2.42
C LEU A 156 17.22 -1.64 3.95
N ALA A 157 16.07 -1.63 4.61
CA ALA A 157 15.97 -1.75 6.06
C ALA A 157 16.56 -3.07 6.59
N ALA A 158 16.38 -4.16 5.83
CA ALA A 158 16.95 -5.48 6.15
C ALA A 158 18.42 -5.65 5.76
N GLY A 159 19.06 -4.63 5.15
CA GLY A 159 20.44 -4.71 4.66
C GLY A 159 20.62 -5.67 3.46
N ARG A 160 19.55 -5.93 2.70
CA ARG A 160 19.50 -6.90 1.60
C ARG A 160 19.41 -6.28 0.20
N ILE A 161 19.44 -4.94 0.11
CA ILE A 161 19.31 -4.22 -1.18
C ILE A 161 20.56 -4.35 -2.05
N ALA A 162 20.39 -4.77 -3.30
CA ALA A 162 21.47 -4.80 -4.30
C ALA A 162 21.54 -3.45 -5.07
N PRO A 163 22.70 -3.16 -5.72
CA PRO A 163 22.81 -1.95 -6.57
C PRO A 163 21.78 -1.87 -7.67
N SER A 164 21.42 -3.00 -8.30
CA SER A 164 20.38 -3.09 -9.32
C SER A 164 18.99 -2.73 -8.80
N ASP A 165 18.70 -3.09 -7.54
CA ASP A 165 17.41 -2.78 -6.92
C ASP A 165 17.24 -1.28 -6.69
N ILE A 166 18.32 -0.58 -6.35
CA ILE A 166 18.31 0.89 -6.22
C ILE A 166 18.00 1.55 -7.55
N VAL A 167 18.57 1.05 -8.65
CA VAL A 167 18.27 1.54 -10.00
C VAL A 167 16.79 1.32 -10.32
N THR A 168 16.28 0.11 -10.08
CA THR A 168 14.86 -0.22 -10.26
C THR A 168 13.95 0.71 -9.47
N ALA A 169 14.26 0.97 -8.19
CA ALA A 169 13.46 1.87 -7.36
C ALA A 169 13.47 3.32 -7.88
N ILE A 170 14.62 3.82 -8.34
CA ILE A 170 14.74 5.14 -8.97
C ILE A 170 13.89 5.21 -10.25
N ASP A 171 13.97 4.20 -11.10
CA ASP A 171 13.27 4.19 -12.39
C ASP A 171 11.75 4.08 -12.17
N THR A 172 11.32 3.25 -11.22
CA THR A 172 9.90 3.15 -10.82
C THR A 172 9.37 4.49 -10.30
N ALA A 173 10.04 5.10 -9.35
CA ALA A 173 9.62 6.40 -8.81
C ALA A 173 9.60 7.50 -9.90
N SER A 174 10.57 7.49 -10.79
CA SER A 174 10.66 8.41 -11.93
C SER A 174 9.51 8.22 -12.92
N ALA A 175 9.20 6.97 -13.29
CA ALA A 175 8.12 6.64 -14.22
C ALA A 175 6.73 7.04 -13.69
N GLN A 176 6.54 6.96 -12.36
CA GLN A 176 5.31 7.36 -11.70
C GLN A 176 5.21 8.87 -11.40
N GLY A 177 6.29 9.64 -11.59
CA GLY A 177 6.34 11.04 -11.18
C GLY A 177 6.31 11.24 -9.66
N TRP A 178 6.65 10.22 -8.88
CA TRP A 178 6.67 10.25 -7.42
C TRP A 178 7.97 10.91 -6.92
N ARG A 179 7.90 12.20 -6.74
CA ARG A 179 9.08 13.03 -6.42
C ARG A 179 9.74 12.65 -5.08
N ARG A 180 8.95 12.37 -4.04
CA ARG A 180 9.51 12.05 -2.73
C ARG A 180 10.40 10.79 -2.78
N PRO A 181 9.90 9.59 -3.16
CA PRO A 181 10.77 8.43 -3.25
C PRO A 181 11.89 8.60 -4.28
N LEU A 182 11.65 9.29 -5.42
CA LEU A 182 12.70 9.54 -6.40
C LEU A 182 13.90 10.26 -5.76
N LEU A 183 13.68 11.34 -5.03
CA LEU A 183 14.74 12.10 -4.37
C LEU A 183 15.47 11.26 -3.32
N MET A 184 14.74 10.48 -2.53
CA MET A 184 15.33 9.62 -1.50
C MET A 184 16.21 8.52 -2.11
N TRP A 185 15.72 7.82 -3.14
CA TRP A 185 16.50 6.78 -3.83
C TRP A 185 17.69 7.33 -4.61
N LEU A 186 17.57 8.51 -5.23
CA LEU A 186 18.72 9.21 -5.82
C LEU A 186 19.75 9.56 -4.74
N GLY A 187 19.32 9.94 -3.53
CA GLY A 187 20.22 10.17 -2.40
C GLY A 187 21.03 8.94 -2.01
N VAL A 188 20.38 7.75 -1.96
CA VAL A 188 21.06 6.47 -1.71
C VAL A 188 22.08 6.17 -2.81
N ALA A 189 21.70 6.35 -4.09
CA ALA A 189 22.61 6.16 -5.22
C ALA A 189 23.80 7.11 -5.17
N ALA A 190 23.57 8.41 -4.85
CA ALA A 190 24.64 9.40 -4.71
C ALA A 190 25.62 9.05 -3.60
N GLN A 191 25.11 8.59 -2.43
CA GLN A 191 25.95 8.15 -1.34
C GLN A 191 26.83 6.94 -1.73
N ARG A 192 26.26 5.97 -2.46
CA ARG A 192 27.04 4.82 -2.96
C ARG A 192 28.10 5.24 -3.98
N ALA A 193 27.76 6.10 -4.93
CA ALA A 193 28.73 6.62 -5.90
C ALA A 193 29.88 7.37 -5.21
N ARG A 194 29.56 8.17 -4.19
CA ARG A 194 30.56 8.87 -3.38
C ARG A 194 31.49 7.90 -2.64
N SER A 195 30.93 6.87 -2.00
CA SER A 195 31.69 5.86 -1.29
C SER A 195 32.60 5.01 -2.22
N ALA A 196 32.18 4.84 -3.49
CA ALA A 196 32.95 4.15 -4.51
C ALA A 196 33.97 5.02 -5.25
N GLY A 197 34.01 6.33 -5.00
CA GLY A 197 34.84 7.29 -5.72
C GLY A 197 34.42 7.53 -7.18
N ASP A 198 33.21 7.11 -7.58
CA ASP A 198 32.68 7.31 -8.94
C ASP A 198 32.13 8.75 -9.09
N THR A 199 33.06 9.67 -9.35
CA THR A 199 32.73 11.09 -9.51
C THR A 199 31.83 11.38 -10.72
N ALA A 200 31.93 10.56 -11.78
CA ALA A 200 31.13 10.74 -12.99
C ALA A 200 29.68 10.30 -12.74
N ALA A 201 29.45 9.18 -12.06
CA ALA A 201 28.11 8.78 -11.65
C ALA A 201 27.51 9.77 -10.66
N LEU A 202 28.28 10.20 -9.65
CA LEU A 202 27.84 11.19 -8.66
C LEU A 202 27.35 12.48 -9.34
N ALA A 203 28.13 13.05 -10.24
CA ALA A 203 27.76 14.27 -10.96
C ALA A 203 26.47 14.11 -11.80
N ARG A 204 26.25 12.92 -12.40
CA ARG A 204 24.98 12.64 -13.13
C ARG A 204 23.78 12.58 -12.17
N ILE A 205 23.95 11.93 -11.02
CA ILE A 205 22.89 11.77 -10.02
C ILE A 205 22.54 13.14 -9.41
N GLU A 206 23.53 13.96 -9.07
CA GLU A 206 23.32 15.30 -8.51
C GLU A 206 22.55 16.22 -9.45
N ARG A 207 22.80 16.14 -10.77
CA ARG A 207 21.97 16.86 -11.75
C ARG A 207 20.51 16.39 -11.75
N ARG A 208 20.26 15.07 -11.62
CA ARG A 208 18.89 14.54 -11.51
C ARG A 208 18.21 15.03 -10.24
N ILE A 209 18.93 15.07 -9.12
CA ILE A 209 18.41 15.59 -7.84
C ILE A 209 18.05 17.07 -8.01
N ALA A 210 18.93 17.89 -8.61
CA ALA A 210 18.67 19.29 -8.83
C ALA A 210 17.41 19.54 -9.68
N LEU A 211 17.23 18.76 -10.76
CA LEU A 211 16.02 18.82 -11.59
C LEU A 211 14.76 18.43 -10.84
N ALA A 212 14.80 17.33 -10.08
CA ALA A 212 13.65 16.84 -9.33
C ALA A 212 13.30 17.72 -8.11
N SER A 213 14.25 18.50 -7.60
CA SER A 213 14.07 19.45 -6.49
C SER A 213 13.54 20.81 -6.92
N ALA A 214 13.69 21.18 -8.19
CA ALA A 214 13.16 22.44 -8.71
C ALA A 214 11.61 22.43 -8.68
N ARG A 215 11.00 23.49 -8.12
CA ARG A 215 9.53 23.71 -8.09
C ARG A 215 9.16 24.82 -9.04
#